data_88c9164f6fe26d1e70da018ee1efaaec
#
_entry.id   88c9164f6fe26d1e70da018ee1efaaec
#
_cell.length_a   1.000
_cell.length_b   1.000
_cell.length_c   1.000
_cell.angle_alpha   90.00
_cell.angle_beta   90.00
_cell.angle_gamma   90.00
#
_symmetry.space_group_name_H-M   'P 1'
#
loop_
_entity.id
_entity.type
_entity.pdbx_description
1 polymer ?
#
loop_
_entity_poly.entity_id
_entity_poly.type
_entity_poly.pdbx_seq_one_letter_code
_entity_poly.pdbx_strand_id
1 'polypeptide(L)'
;MQLKEAEKINNNMYFAYKKWRMRLKNFRYSFKLVYAATKFYTWISIFPALIGSVMPFATVYLIKLIVDETIYAAGSPDKMLAFKKVLLLIIIAGICFLLNHLSNVFDAYIKDVREQKFFDYIFNRIHEKTTKIDIENFDDDKYYDLFSRAFENAQSRPLYVVNQTITVVQNSIALLSLAVLLLTLHNAVFLVLLLATVPLGLVKLKFSKALYKWVRDNTRKTRKTWYINDLLTREEFSMEIRLFVLSDYLIRLFKKLRTEIREGYLKIYKKRMLFEVLAQFMAAFAVFGAFGVISYNTVIGVLTVGSLTMYLIAIERGVSLFNLIFKDLSNIYADSLYVEYLEVFLDIPIKEKDRETNQKFPNPMHKGIVFKDVSFKYPSSKRSVLQNVNINIEAGKTVALVGANGSGKTTLIKLLSKFYAPDSGKILIDGQDLKDIQLSSVRENITALLQNFAHYNFTAAENIKFGKAGKDEGIEKIIDAAKKAQIDGLIQSLPYGYDTVLGKIYNDSEELSIGQWQKMGLARALYKDSQIVIMDEPTAALDAQAEYELFSIFKEVLKDKTVLLISHRFSTVQMADYIYVLDNESIAEQGTHKDLLKKNGLYAKMYNKQALYYQQ
;
A
#
# COMPACT_ATOMS: atom_id res chain seq x y z
N MET A 1 -35.04 -23.80 -27.85
CA MET A 1 -34.77 -22.36 -27.63
C MET A 1 -35.00 -21.95 -26.17
N GLN A 2 -36.14 -22.34 -25.56
CA GLN A 2 -36.50 -22.01 -24.15
C GLN A 2 -35.50 -22.55 -23.08
N LEU A 3 -34.95 -23.77 -23.25
CA LEU A 3 -33.98 -24.34 -22.29
C LEU A 3 -32.63 -23.57 -22.26
N LYS A 4 -32.13 -23.08 -23.40
CA LYS A 4 -30.91 -22.25 -23.47
C LYS A 4 -31.12 -20.84 -22.89
N GLU A 5 -32.31 -20.29 -22.98
CA GLU A 5 -32.65 -19.02 -22.33
C GLU A 5 -32.77 -19.18 -20.80
N ALA A 6 -33.36 -20.26 -20.33
CA ALA A 6 -33.45 -20.57 -18.90
C ALA A 6 -32.07 -20.82 -18.26
N GLU A 7 -31.16 -21.54 -18.94
CA GLU A 7 -29.76 -21.69 -18.50
C GLU A 7 -28.99 -20.36 -18.47
N LYS A 8 -29.24 -19.50 -19.47
CA LYS A 8 -28.59 -18.17 -19.53
C LYS A 8 -29.11 -17.24 -18.43
N ILE A 9 -30.38 -17.32 -18.09
CA ILE A 9 -30.99 -16.58 -16.98
C ILE A 9 -30.45 -17.09 -15.64
N ASN A 10 -30.40 -18.43 -15.46
CA ASN A 10 -29.88 -19.05 -14.23
C ASN A 10 -28.38 -18.76 -14.01
N ASN A 11 -27.57 -18.82 -15.06
CA ASN A 11 -26.17 -18.41 -15.01
C ASN A 11 -26.03 -16.92 -14.69
N ASN A 12 -26.85 -16.04 -15.29
CA ASN A 12 -26.80 -14.62 -14.98
C ASN A 12 -27.23 -14.32 -13.53
N MET A 13 -28.26 -15.02 -13.00
CA MET A 13 -28.65 -14.88 -11.59
C MET A 13 -27.57 -15.41 -10.63
N TYR A 14 -26.98 -16.54 -10.93
CA TYR A 14 -25.86 -17.10 -10.15
C TYR A 14 -24.65 -16.15 -10.11
N PHE A 15 -24.25 -15.58 -11.25
CA PHE A 15 -23.19 -14.57 -11.31
C PHE A 15 -23.55 -13.28 -10.58
N ALA A 16 -24.80 -12.85 -10.65
CA ALA A 16 -25.29 -11.69 -9.91
C ALA A 16 -25.27 -11.93 -8.39
N TYR A 17 -25.73 -13.10 -7.95
CA TYR A 17 -25.70 -13.51 -6.54
C TYR A 17 -24.27 -13.60 -5.99
N LYS A 18 -23.34 -14.24 -6.73
CA LYS A 18 -21.92 -14.33 -6.35
C LYS A 18 -21.28 -12.95 -6.21
N LYS A 19 -21.56 -12.03 -7.14
CA LYS A 19 -21.13 -10.64 -7.07
C LYS A 19 -21.71 -9.90 -5.86
N TRP A 20 -22.97 -10.12 -5.56
CA TRP A 20 -23.63 -9.46 -4.43
C TRP A 20 -23.06 -9.95 -3.09
N ARG A 21 -22.84 -11.25 -2.95
CA ARG A 21 -22.23 -11.87 -1.76
C ARG A 21 -20.79 -11.34 -1.52
N MET A 22 -20.02 -11.20 -2.58
CA MET A 22 -18.65 -10.64 -2.51
C MET A 22 -18.66 -9.19 -2.02
N ARG A 23 -19.62 -8.37 -2.46
CA ARG A 23 -19.78 -6.97 -2.02
C ARG A 23 -20.16 -6.84 -0.55
N LEU A 24 -21.06 -7.67 -0.08
CA LEU A 24 -21.40 -7.74 1.33
C LEU A 24 -20.20 -8.13 2.18
N LYS A 25 -19.34 -9.03 1.67
CA LYS A 25 -18.09 -9.40 2.32
C LYS A 25 -17.15 -8.18 2.42
N ASN A 26 -16.90 -7.46 1.31
CA ASN A 26 -16.04 -6.28 1.27
C ASN A 26 -16.56 -5.15 2.16
N PHE A 27 -17.87 -4.95 2.19
CA PHE A 27 -18.54 -4.01 3.07
C PHE A 27 -18.33 -4.37 4.55
N ARG A 28 -18.60 -5.63 4.94
CA ARG A 28 -18.34 -6.11 6.30
C ARG A 28 -16.86 -6.00 6.67
N TYR A 29 -15.98 -6.26 5.72
CA TYR A 29 -14.54 -6.15 5.93
C TYR A 29 -14.12 -4.70 6.19
N SER A 30 -14.62 -3.73 5.44
CA SER A 30 -14.41 -2.30 5.67
C SER A 30 -14.85 -1.89 7.08
N PHE A 31 -16.05 -2.30 7.49
CA PHE A 31 -16.56 -2.04 8.84
C PHE A 31 -15.67 -2.65 9.92
N LYS A 32 -15.24 -3.91 9.72
CA LYS A 32 -14.35 -4.60 10.68
C LYS A 32 -13.03 -3.85 10.85
N LEU A 33 -12.42 -3.39 9.76
CA LEU A 33 -11.16 -2.64 9.79
C LEU A 33 -11.33 -1.29 10.48
N VAL A 34 -12.31 -0.49 10.07
CA VAL A 34 -12.54 0.84 10.63
C VAL A 34 -12.96 0.76 12.10
N TYR A 35 -13.82 -0.19 12.44
CA TYR A 35 -14.24 -0.42 13.83
C TYR A 35 -13.05 -0.84 14.72
N ALA A 36 -12.18 -1.71 14.23
CA ALA A 36 -10.98 -2.11 14.97
C ALA A 36 -10.06 -0.92 15.30
N ALA A 37 -9.95 0.03 14.36
CA ALA A 37 -9.14 1.22 14.51
C ALA A 37 -9.78 2.30 15.40
N THR A 38 -11.12 2.44 15.35
CA THR A 38 -11.81 3.66 15.80
C THR A 38 -13.07 3.38 16.63
N LYS A 39 -13.11 2.28 17.39
CA LYS A 39 -14.30 1.79 18.15
C LYS A 39 -15.16 2.91 18.76
N PHE A 40 -14.55 3.73 19.62
CA PHE A 40 -15.24 4.81 20.34
C PHE A 40 -15.82 5.87 19.39
N TYR A 41 -15.03 6.32 18.42
CA TYR A 41 -15.44 7.39 17.48
C TYR A 41 -16.51 6.92 16.49
N THR A 42 -16.57 5.63 16.19
CA THR A 42 -17.64 5.05 15.36
C THR A 42 -18.98 5.09 16.08
N TRP A 43 -19.01 4.81 17.40
CA TRP A 43 -20.23 4.94 18.22
C TRP A 43 -20.65 6.37 18.43
N ILE A 44 -19.72 7.24 18.77
CA ILE A 44 -20.02 8.67 19.00
C ILE A 44 -20.59 9.36 17.76
N SER A 45 -20.21 8.93 16.54
CA SER A 45 -20.75 9.50 15.29
C SER A 45 -22.24 9.26 15.07
N ILE A 46 -22.86 8.32 15.80
CA ILE A 46 -24.30 8.10 15.73
C ILE A 46 -25.07 9.30 16.28
N PHE A 47 -24.55 9.95 17.33
CA PHE A 47 -25.22 11.07 17.97
C PHE A 47 -25.39 12.29 17.05
N PRO A 48 -24.34 12.86 16.42
CA PRO A 48 -24.52 13.94 15.46
C PRO A 48 -25.31 13.52 14.23
N ALA A 49 -25.21 12.24 13.79
CA ALA A 49 -26.01 11.75 12.68
C ALA A 49 -27.52 11.77 12.99
N LEU A 50 -27.95 11.43 14.20
CA LEU A 50 -29.36 11.51 14.61
C LEU A 50 -29.84 12.97 14.69
N ILE A 51 -29.07 13.85 15.31
CA ILE A 51 -29.40 15.28 15.39
C ILE A 51 -29.51 15.87 13.98
N GLY A 52 -28.51 15.64 13.12
CA GLY A 52 -28.49 16.12 11.75
C GLY A 52 -29.61 15.54 10.87
N SER A 53 -30.18 14.40 11.25
CA SER A 53 -31.34 13.81 10.55
C SER A 53 -32.67 14.48 10.92
N VAL A 54 -32.85 14.85 12.19
CA VAL A 54 -34.14 15.31 12.74
C VAL A 54 -34.28 16.83 12.78
N MET A 55 -33.22 17.56 13.15
CA MET A 55 -33.27 19.00 13.35
C MET A 55 -33.65 19.82 12.10
N PRO A 56 -33.16 19.48 10.87
CA PRO A 56 -33.59 20.20 9.66
C PRO A 56 -35.08 20.11 9.41
N PHE A 57 -35.72 19.06 9.91
CA PHE A 57 -37.11 18.66 9.77
C PHE A 57 -37.96 19.52 10.73
N ALA A 58 -37.55 19.54 12.04
CA ALA A 58 -38.15 20.37 13.04
C ALA A 58 -38.12 21.84 12.60
N THR A 59 -37.01 22.30 12.00
CA THR A 59 -36.88 23.67 11.49
C THR A 59 -37.90 23.97 10.37
N VAL A 60 -38.11 23.02 9.41
CA VAL A 60 -39.08 23.22 8.32
C VAL A 60 -40.52 23.28 8.86
N TYR A 61 -40.86 22.46 9.85
CA TYR A 61 -42.17 22.50 10.48
C TYR A 61 -42.39 23.80 11.28
N LEU A 62 -41.36 24.26 12.01
CA LEU A 62 -41.42 25.53 12.74
C LEU A 62 -41.58 26.73 11.79
N ILE A 63 -40.97 26.70 10.60
CA ILE A 63 -41.19 27.75 9.58
C ILE A 63 -42.67 27.86 9.21
N LYS A 64 -43.36 26.71 9.01
CA LYS A 64 -44.80 26.70 8.80
C LYS A 64 -45.54 27.44 9.92
N LEU A 65 -45.27 27.07 11.17
CA LEU A 65 -45.96 27.64 12.33
C LEU A 65 -45.67 29.15 12.46
N ILE A 66 -44.44 29.59 12.18
CA ILE A 66 -44.05 31.01 12.20
C ILE A 66 -44.84 31.77 11.13
N VAL A 67 -44.97 31.26 9.91
CA VAL A 67 -45.69 31.92 8.83
C VAL A 67 -47.19 32.00 9.15
N ASP A 68 -47.79 30.90 9.58
CA ASP A 68 -49.22 30.87 9.91
C ASP A 68 -49.55 31.81 11.09
N GLU A 69 -48.77 31.78 12.17
CA GLU A 69 -48.99 32.66 13.33
C GLU A 69 -48.69 34.13 13.00
N THR A 70 -47.74 34.40 12.08
CA THR A 70 -47.47 35.80 11.62
C THR A 70 -48.68 36.37 10.86
N ILE A 71 -49.31 35.56 9.98
CA ILE A 71 -50.50 35.99 9.25
C ILE A 71 -51.65 36.22 10.22
N TYR A 72 -51.82 35.33 11.21
CA TYR A 72 -52.82 35.48 12.26
C TYR A 72 -52.59 36.73 13.08
N ALA A 73 -51.35 36.97 13.50
CA ALA A 73 -50.96 38.15 14.28
C ALA A 73 -51.19 39.49 13.53
N ALA A 74 -51.00 39.50 12.20
CA ALA A 74 -51.24 40.68 11.36
C ALA A 74 -52.71 41.10 11.33
N GLY A 75 -53.65 40.13 11.44
CA GLY A 75 -55.11 40.38 11.51
C GLY A 75 -55.66 40.55 12.94
N SER A 76 -54.85 40.37 13.97
CA SER A 76 -55.26 40.46 15.39
C SER A 76 -55.45 41.88 15.86
N PRO A 77 -56.45 42.16 16.74
CA PRO A 77 -56.61 43.48 17.37
C PRO A 77 -55.41 43.89 18.26
N ASP A 78 -54.86 42.91 19.03
CA ASP A 78 -53.66 43.14 19.86
C ASP A 78 -52.44 42.48 19.18
N LYS A 79 -51.82 43.27 18.30
CA LYS A 79 -50.64 42.83 17.52
C LYS A 79 -49.43 42.52 18.40
N MET A 80 -49.27 43.21 19.52
CA MET A 80 -48.11 43.05 20.39
C MET A 80 -48.18 41.76 21.20
N LEU A 81 -49.35 41.38 21.67
CA LEU A 81 -49.56 40.10 22.36
C LEU A 81 -49.42 38.89 21.40
N ALA A 82 -49.95 39.00 20.19
CA ALA A 82 -49.84 37.99 19.17
C ALA A 82 -48.38 37.81 18.71
N PHE A 83 -47.58 38.85 18.62
CA PHE A 83 -46.17 38.80 18.26
C PHE A 83 -45.31 38.01 19.27
N LYS A 84 -45.69 37.97 20.57
CA LYS A 84 -44.97 37.16 21.57
C LYS A 84 -44.93 35.69 21.22
N LYS A 85 -45.99 35.11 20.63
CA LYS A 85 -46.03 33.74 20.18
C LYS A 85 -45.09 33.50 18.97
N VAL A 86 -45.11 34.43 18.01
CA VAL A 86 -44.21 34.38 16.84
C VAL A 86 -42.74 34.44 17.31
N LEU A 87 -42.44 35.32 18.27
CA LEU A 87 -41.09 35.45 18.83
C LEU A 87 -40.62 34.13 19.49
N LEU A 88 -41.49 33.48 20.28
CA LEU A 88 -41.18 32.19 20.89
C LEU A 88 -40.86 31.13 19.84
N LEU A 89 -41.65 31.01 18.75
CA LEU A 89 -41.41 30.08 17.66
C LEU A 89 -40.08 30.36 16.93
N ILE A 90 -39.73 31.63 16.73
CA ILE A 90 -38.46 32.04 16.14
C ILE A 90 -37.29 31.63 17.04
N ILE A 91 -37.38 31.81 18.36
CA ILE A 91 -36.35 31.39 19.30
C ILE A 91 -36.15 29.86 19.25
N ILE A 92 -37.23 29.08 19.26
CA ILE A 92 -37.16 27.62 19.18
C ILE A 92 -36.53 27.18 17.83
N ALA A 93 -36.92 27.79 16.72
CA ALA A 93 -36.33 27.53 15.41
C ALA A 93 -34.83 27.89 15.37
N GLY A 94 -34.44 28.98 16.00
CA GLY A 94 -33.04 29.38 16.16
C GLY A 94 -32.22 28.36 16.96
N ILE A 95 -32.77 27.83 18.05
CA ILE A 95 -32.14 26.75 18.83
C ILE A 95 -31.97 25.49 17.98
N CYS A 96 -33.00 25.06 17.27
CA CYS A 96 -32.91 23.88 16.37
C CYS A 96 -31.85 24.08 15.28
N PHE A 97 -31.78 25.30 14.71
CA PHE A 97 -30.77 25.64 13.72
C PHE A 97 -29.35 25.58 14.30
N LEU A 98 -29.12 26.18 15.47
CA LEU A 98 -27.83 26.13 16.16
C LEU A 98 -27.42 24.69 16.51
N LEU A 99 -28.31 23.86 17.05
CA LEU A 99 -28.05 22.48 17.37
C LEU A 99 -27.63 21.67 16.12
N ASN A 100 -28.30 21.90 14.99
CA ASN A 100 -27.93 21.29 13.73
C ASN A 100 -26.52 21.69 13.27
N HIS A 101 -26.19 22.99 13.33
CA HIS A 101 -24.87 23.47 12.93
C HIS A 101 -23.75 22.95 13.86
N LEU A 102 -23.95 22.99 15.18
CA LEU A 102 -23.01 22.45 16.16
C LEU A 102 -22.80 20.94 15.93
N SER A 103 -23.88 20.21 15.66
CA SER A 103 -23.82 18.78 15.33
C SER A 103 -22.99 18.50 14.08
N ASN A 104 -23.11 19.33 13.03
CA ASN A 104 -22.31 19.18 11.81
C ASN A 104 -20.82 19.46 12.04
N VAL A 105 -20.49 20.48 12.84
CA VAL A 105 -19.09 20.77 13.23
C VAL A 105 -18.50 19.62 14.03
N PHE A 106 -19.27 19.06 14.96
CA PHE A 106 -18.84 17.92 15.76
C PHE A 106 -18.66 16.65 14.93
N ASP A 107 -19.56 16.37 13.98
CA ASP A 107 -19.43 15.27 13.04
C ASP A 107 -18.19 15.39 12.15
N ALA A 108 -17.87 16.61 11.68
CA ALA A 108 -16.66 16.86 10.91
C ALA A 108 -15.40 16.55 11.74
N TYR A 109 -15.33 17.04 12.97
CA TYR A 109 -14.23 16.74 13.89
C TYR A 109 -14.06 15.23 14.13
N ILE A 110 -15.18 14.51 14.38
CA ILE A 110 -15.14 13.05 14.57
C ILE A 110 -14.61 12.34 13.33
N LYS A 111 -15.02 12.78 12.13
CA LYS A 111 -14.53 12.22 10.85
C LYS A 111 -13.03 12.40 10.70
N ASP A 112 -12.51 13.59 10.99
CA ASP A 112 -11.07 13.89 10.92
C ASP A 112 -10.27 13.02 11.89
N VAL A 113 -10.72 12.90 13.15
CA VAL A 113 -10.06 12.03 14.13
C VAL A 113 -10.09 10.56 13.72
N ARG A 114 -11.22 10.09 13.16
CA ARG A 114 -11.31 8.72 12.63
C ARG A 114 -10.34 8.49 11.48
N GLU A 115 -10.18 9.48 10.60
CA GLU A 115 -9.28 9.38 9.46
C GLU A 115 -7.84 9.20 9.91
N GLN A 116 -7.35 10.03 10.85
CA GLN A 116 -6.00 9.93 11.37
C GLN A 116 -5.75 8.58 12.08
N LYS A 117 -6.66 8.18 12.98
CA LYS A 117 -6.52 6.90 13.68
C LYS A 117 -6.60 5.69 12.76
N PHE A 118 -7.43 5.76 11.72
CA PHE A 118 -7.51 4.69 10.73
C PHE A 118 -6.26 4.64 9.86
N PHE A 119 -5.70 5.79 9.50
CA PHE A 119 -4.43 5.90 8.78
C PHE A 119 -3.32 5.17 9.55
N ASP A 120 -3.10 5.53 10.81
CA ASP A 120 -2.09 4.88 11.65
C ASP A 120 -2.30 3.35 11.74
N TYR A 121 -3.54 2.91 11.99
CA TYR A 121 -3.87 1.50 12.10
C TYR A 121 -3.61 0.72 10.81
N ILE A 122 -4.04 1.25 9.66
CA ILE A 122 -3.93 0.52 8.40
C ILE A 122 -2.49 0.44 7.90
N PHE A 123 -1.70 1.51 8.09
CA PHE A 123 -0.28 1.50 7.72
C PHE A 123 0.49 0.53 8.60
N ASN A 124 0.26 0.51 9.91
CA ASN A 124 0.88 -0.49 10.80
C ASN A 124 0.56 -1.92 10.32
N ARG A 125 -0.70 -2.20 9.96
CA ARG A 125 -1.12 -3.51 9.42
C ARG A 125 -0.41 -3.86 8.11
N ILE A 126 -0.26 -2.89 7.21
CA ILE A 126 0.44 -3.09 5.93
C ILE A 126 1.93 -3.32 6.17
N HIS A 127 2.57 -2.52 7.02
CA HIS A 127 3.98 -2.66 7.35
C HIS A 127 4.27 -4.01 7.99
N GLU A 128 3.50 -4.42 9.01
CA GLU A 128 3.61 -5.75 9.62
C GLU A 128 3.44 -6.88 8.59
N LYS A 129 2.52 -6.70 7.64
CA LYS A 129 2.29 -7.69 6.59
C LYS A 129 3.42 -7.74 5.60
N THR A 130 3.85 -6.59 5.08
CA THR A 130 4.90 -6.48 4.06
C THR A 130 6.24 -7.01 4.57
N THR A 131 6.57 -6.74 5.83
CA THR A 131 7.82 -7.22 6.45
C THR A 131 7.84 -8.72 6.73
N LYS A 132 6.65 -9.37 6.80
CA LYS A 132 6.51 -10.82 7.07
C LYS A 132 6.19 -11.65 5.83
N ILE A 133 5.89 -11.02 4.70
CA ILE A 133 5.63 -11.72 3.44
C ILE A 133 6.93 -12.31 2.90
N ASP A 134 6.83 -13.56 2.40
CA ASP A 134 7.96 -14.26 1.80
C ASP A 134 8.53 -13.50 0.60
N ILE A 135 9.85 -13.45 0.49
CA ILE A 135 10.56 -12.75 -0.59
C ILE A 135 10.18 -13.29 -1.98
N GLU A 136 9.79 -14.56 -2.07
CA GLU A 136 9.26 -15.16 -3.30
C GLU A 136 8.14 -14.32 -3.95
N ASN A 137 7.31 -13.66 -3.13
CA ASN A 137 6.21 -12.85 -3.65
C ASN A 137 6.71 -11.60 -4.38
N PHE A 138 7.85 -11.04 -3.97
CA PHE A 138 8.43 -9.86 -4.64
C PHE A 138 9.01 -10.18 -6.03
N ASP A 139 9.20 -11.45 -6.37
CA ASP A 139 9.61 -11.88 -7.70
C ASP A 139 8.42 -12.13 -8.65
N ASP A 140 7.16 -11.95 -8.19
CA ASP A 140 5.93 -12.13 -8.99
C ASP A 140 5.33 -10.78 -9.41
N ASP A 141 5.24 -10.53 -10.71
CA ASP A 141 4.59 -9.33 -11.28
C ASP A 141 3.15 -9.12 -10.76
N LYS A 142 2.44 -10.21 -10.46
CA LYS A 142 1.06 -10.15 -9.94
C LYS A 142 1.02 -9.61 -8.51
N TYR A 143 2.05 -9.91 -7.72
CA TYR A 143 2.18 -9.36 -6.38
C TYR A 143 2.35 -7.84 -6.41
N TYR A 144 3.22 -7.32 -7.28
CA TYR A 144 3.39 -5.86 -7.44
C TYR A 144 2.10 -5.18 -7.85
N ASP A 145 1.32 -5.78 -8.75
CA ASP A 145 0.02 -5.26 -9.15
C ASP A 145 -0.96 -5.22 -7.99
N LEU A 146 -1.00 -6.29 -7.20
CA LEU A 146 -1.87 -6.39 -6.03
C LEU A 146 -1.45 -5.41 -4.93
N PHE A 147 -0.15 -5.37 -4.62
CA PHE A 147 0.41 -4.48 -3.61
C PHE A 147 0.17 -3.01 -3.92
N SER A 148 0.51 -2.57 -5.15
CA SER A 148 0.30 -1.18 -5.57
C SER A 148 -1.16 -0.76 -5.43
N ARG A 149 -2.10 -1.59 -5.91
CA ARG A 149 -3.55 -1.30 -5.79
C ARG A 149 -4.04 -1.33 -4.34
N ALA A 150 -3.53 -2.27 -3.54
CA ALA A 150 -3.87 -2.35 -2.13
C ALA A 150 -3.37 -1.12 -1.38
N PHE A 151 -2.09 -0.75 -1.59
CA PHE A 151 -1.44 0.37 -0.91
C PHE A 151 -2.07 1.72 -1.27
N GLU A 152 -2.26 2.01 -2.58
CA GLU A 152 -2.87 3.27 -3.05
C GLU A 152 -4.29 3.51 -2.48
N ASN A 153 -5.04 2.43 -2.22
CA ASN A 153 -6.44 2.53 -1.82
C ASN A 153 -6.68 2.21 -0.33
N ALA A 154 -5.68 1.68 0.38
CA ALA A 154 -5.82 1.20 1.75
C ALA A 154 -6.22 2.29 2.73
N GLN A 155 -5.63 3.48 2.59
CA GLN A 155 -5.77 4.57 3.56
C GLN A 155 -7.17 5.23 3.51
N SER A 156 -7.83 5.24 2.35
CA SER A 156 -9.05 6.03 2.16
C SER A 156 -10.31 5.19 1.90
N ARG A 157 -10.23 4.13 1.07
CA ARG A 157 -11.43 3.43 0.59
C ARG A 157 -12.24 2.73 1.68
N PRO A 158 -11.65 1.98 2.63
CA PRO A 158 -12.44 1.37 3.71
C PRO A 158 -13.16 2.42 4.56
N LEU A 159 -12.49 3.54 4.85
CA LEU A 159 -13.06 4.63 5.63
C LEU A 159 -14.21 5.32 4.87
N TYR A 160 -14.04 5.57 3.56
CA TYR A 160 -15.10 6.16 2.73
C TYR A 160 -16.34 5.26 2.69
N VAL A 161 -16.19 3.93 2.57
CA VAL A 161 -17.33 3.00 2.64
C VAL A 161 -18.10 3.17 3.94
N VAL A 162 -17.41 3.27 5.09
CA VAL A 162 -18.06 3.45 6.40
C VAL A 162 -18.70 4.82 6.53
N ASN A 163 -17.98 5.90 6.20
CA ASN A 163 -18.49 7.27 6.29
C ASN A 163 -19.73 7.48 5.42
N GLN A 164 -19.67 7.02 4.17
CA GLN A 164 -20.81 7.11 3.24
C GLN A 164 -22.00 6.26 3.70
N THR A 165 -21.75 5.13 4.37
CA THR A 165 -22.83 4.33 4.94
C THR A 165 -23.55 5.05 6.07
N ILE A 166 -22.79 5.69 6.97
CA ILE A 166 -23.36 6.52 8.03
C ILE A 166 -24.19 7.67 7.41
N THR A 167 -23.68 8.33 6.37
CA THR A 167 -24.37 9.40 5.66
C THR A 167 -25.65 8.87 4.95
N VAL A 168 -25.61 7.69 4.34
CA VAL A 168 -26.81 7.05 3.74
C VAL A 168 -27.86 6.77 4.80
N VAL A 169 -27.47 6.23 5.95
CA VAL A 169 -28.41 5.98 7.07
C VAL A 169 -28.99 7.31 7.57
N GLN A 170 -28.16 8.31 7.80
CA GLN A 170 -28.56 9.66 8.23
C GLN A 170 -29.58 10.28 7.25
N ASN A 171 -29.24 10.30 5.95
CA ASN A 171 -30.11 10.85 4.92
C ASN A 171 -31.40 10.04 4.73
N SER A 172 -31.35 8.73 4.96
CA SER A 172 -32.55 7.86 4.91
C SER A 172 -33.51 8.17 6.08
N ILE A 173 -32.99 8.37 7.29
CA ILE A 173 -33.80 8.80 8.45
C ILE A 173 -34.40 10.17 8.17
N ALA A 174 -33.62 11.13 7.66
CA ALA A 174 -34.10 12.45 7.29
C ALA A 174 -35.21 12.38 6.21
N LEU A 175 -35.05 11.51 5.22
CA LEU A 175 -36.05 11.28 4.18
C LEU A 175 -37.35 10.64 4.72
N LEU A 176 -37.23 9.68 5.63
CA LEU A 176 -38.39 9.08 6.29
C LEU A 176 -39.18 10.11 7.11
N SER A 177 -38.46 10.93 7.88
CA SER A 177 -39.05 12.02 8.62
C SER A 177 -39.78 13.00 7.68
N LEU A 178 -39.20 13.36 6.53
CA LEU A 178 -39.80 14.16 5.47
C LEU A 178 -41.03 13.47 4.84
N ALA A 179 -40.98 12.18 4.60
CA ALA A 179 -42.09 11.43 4.07
C ALA A 179 -43.31 11.51 4.99
N VAL A 180 -43.13 11.35 6.29
CA VAL A 180 -44.22 11.52 7.28
C VAL A 180 -44.89 12.87 7.12
N LEU A 181 -44.13 13.94 6.93
CA LEU A 181 -44.66 15.30 6.75
C LEU A 181 -45.41 15.46 5.42
N LEU A 182 -44.87 14.91 4.34
CA LEU A 182 -45.50 14.97 3.02
C LEU A 182 -46.78 14.13 2.93
N LEU A 183 -46.87 13.00 3.64
CA LEU A 183 -48.07 12.15 3.71
C LEU A 183 -49.25 12.87 4.40
N THR A 184 -49.01 13.89 5.23
CA THR A 184 -50.09 14.69 5.81
C THR A 184 -50.83 15.54 4.77
N LEU A 185 -50.22 15.77 3.59
CA LEU A 185 -50.84 16.53 2.50
C LEU A 185 -51.63 15.64 1.55
N HIS A 186 -50.97 14.74 0.86
CA HIS A 186 -51.55 13.82 -0.09
C HIS A 186 -50.53 12.79 -0.54
N ASN A 187 -50.88 11.51 -0.58
CA ASN A 187 -49.98 10.42 -0.97
C ASN A 187 -49.35 10.62 -2.36
N ALA A 188 -50.03 11.32 -3.27
CA ALA A 188 -49.51 11.62 -4.61
C ALA A 188 -48.25 12.46 -4.62
N VAL A 189 -48.04 13.39 -3.67
CA VAL A 189 -46.82 14.26 -3.62
C VAL A 189 -45.58 13.43 -3.35
N PHE A 190 -45.64 12.46 -2.44
CA PHE A 190 -44.54 11.54 -2.17
C PHE A 190 -44.21 10.67 -3.38
N LEU A 191 -45.24 10.17 -4.08
CA LEU A 191 -45.07 9.37 -5.29
C LEU A 191 -44.43 10.17 -6.43
N VAL A 192 -44.77 11.45 -6.58
CA VAL A 192 -44.15 12.38 -7.54
C VAL A 192 -42.66 12.55 -7.22
N LEU A 193 -42.27 12.71 -5.94
CA LEU A 193 -40.88 12.77 -5.53
C LEU A 193 -40.08 11.52 -5.91
N LEU A 194 -40.66 10.34 -5.69
CA LEU A 194 -40.03 9.09 -6.09
C LEU A 194 -39.84 9.00 -7.61
N LEU A 195 -40.85 9.33 -8.38
CA LEU A 195 -40.79 9.34 -9.85
C LEU A 195 -39.80 10.36 -10.39
N ALA A 196 -39.64 11.50 -9.72
CA ALA A 196 -38.69 12.52 -10.09
C ALA A 196 -37.24 12.11 -9.83
N THR A 197 -36.95 11.36 -8.76
CA THR A 197 -35.59 11.15 -8.26
C THR A 197 -35.01 9.78 -8.64
N VAL A 198 -35.83 8.72 -8.76
CA VAL A 198 -35.39 7.36 -9.09
C VAL A 198 -34.66 7.28 -10.44
N PRO A 199 -35.10 7.92 -11.55
CA PRO A 199 -34.40 7.88 -12.81
C PRO A 199 -32.96 8.42 -12.72
N LEU A 200 -32.77 9.51 -12.01
CA LEU A 200 -31.44 10.11 -11.79
C LEU A 200 -30.52 9.17 -10.99
N GLY A 201 -31.05 8.52 -9.96
CA GLY A 201 -30.33 7.50 -9.18
C GLY A 201 -29.88 6.31 -10.03
N LEU A 202 -30.76 5.79 -10.88
CA LEU A 202 -30.43 4.69 -11.79
C LEU A 202 -29.34 5.07 -12.80
N VAL A 203 -29.38 6.29 -13.34
CA VAL A 203 -28.33 6.82 -14.21
C VAL A 203 -26.98 6.83 -13.47
N LYS A 204 -26.90 7.39 -12.27
CA LYS A 204 -25.68 7.43 -11.47
C LYS A 204 -25.11 6.03 -11.24
N LEU A 205 -25.90 5.07 -10.82
CA LEU A 205 -25.49 3.68 -10.59
C LEU A 205 -24.99 2.99 -11.86
N LYS A 206 -25.68 3.17 -13.00
CA LYS A 206 -25.30 2.60 -14.30
C LYS A 206 -23.93 3.10 -14.76
N PHE A 207 -23.71 4.41 -14.70
CA PHE A 207 -22.46 5.02 -15.16
C PHE A 207 -21.30 4.80 -14.20
N SER A 208 -21.52 4.67 -12.89
CA SER A 208 -20.51 4.25 -11.93
C SER A 208 -19.94 2.87 -12.27
N LYS A 209 -20.84 1.90 -12.62
CA LYS A 209 -20.43 0.57 -13.09
C LYS A 209 -19.60 0.63 -14.38
N ALA A 210 -20.02 1.45 -15.34
CA ALA A 210 -19.33 1.62 -16.62
C ALA A 210 -17.94 2.22 -16.42
N LEU A 211 -17.81 3.22 -15.55
CA LEU A 211 -16.56 3.86 -15.21
C LEU A 211 -15.59 2.88 -14.54
N TYR A 212 -16.05 2.14 -13.54
CA TYR A 212 -15.23 1.12 -12.89
C TYR A 212 -14.69 0.08 -13.89
N LYS A 213 -15.58 -0.44 -14.76
CA LYS A 213 -15.15 -1.39 -15.79
C LYS A 213 -14.06 -0.79 -16.68
N TRP A 214 -14.27 0.46 -17.11
CA TRP A 214 -13.31 1.16 -17.97
C TRP A 214 -11.95 1.36 -17.27
N VAL A 215 -11.94 1.80 -16.00
CA VAL A 215 -10.71 1.96 -15.20
C VAL A 215 -9.95 0.63 -15.11
N ARG A 216 -10.66 -0.44 -14.78
CA ARG A 216 -10.07 -1.78 -14.69
C ARG A 216 -9.45 -2.23 -16.01
N ASP A 217 -10.17 -2.04 -17.12
CA ASP A 217 -9.73 -2.49 -18.45
C ASP A 217 -8.55 -1.65 -18.98
N ASN A 218 -8.34 -0.42 -18.47
CA ASN A 218 -7.23 0.47 -18.83
C ASN A 218 -6.09 0.53 -17.79
N THR A 219 -6.09 -0.31 -16.77
CA THR A 219 -5.07 -0.30 -15.70
C THR A 219 -3.65 -0.42 -16.25
N ARG A 220 -3.41 -1.28 -17.26
CA ARG A 220 -2.08 -1.43 -17.87
C ARG A 220 -1.58 -0.14 -18.53
N LYS A 221 -2.47 0.61 -19.19
CA LYS A 221 -2.11 1.92 -19.81
C LYS A 221 -1.80 2.95 -18.72
N THR A 222 -2.60 2.98 -17.67
CA THR A 222 -2.39 3.89 -16.53
C THR A 222 -1.04 3.62 -15.85
N ARG A 223 -0.68 2.35 -15.60
CA ARG A 223 0.65 1.99 -15.05
C ARG A 223 1.79 2.44 -15.96
N LYS A 224 1.67 2.21 -17.28
CA LYS A 224 2.69 2.68 -18.22
C LYS A 224 2.86 4.20 -18.16
N THR A 225 1.77 4.93 -17.97
CA THR A 225 1.80 6.39 -17.81
C THR A 225 2.54 6.81 -16.54
N TRP A 226 2.27 6.14 -15.41
CA TRP A 226 2.98 6.38 -14.14
C TRP A 226 4.47 6.02 -14.24
N TYR A 227 4.82 4.90 -14.87
CA TYR A 227 6.20 4.53 -15.10
C TYR A 227 6.96 5.58 -15.93
N ILE A 228 6.34 6.13 -16.99
CA ILE A 228 6.96 7.22 -17.76
C ILE A 228 7.10 8.50 -16.92
N ASN A 229 6.13 8.77 -16.04
CA ASN A 229 6.24 9.87 -15.08
C ASN A 229 7.45 9.68 -14.15
N ASP A 230 7.62 8.50 -13.57
CA ASP A 230 8.76 8.17 -12.72
C ASP A 230 10.10 8.30 -13.46
N LEU A 231 10.19 7.81 -14.70
CA LEU A 231 11.37 8.01 -15.56
C LEU A 231 11.73 9.49 -15.72
N LEU A 232 10.72 10.36 -15.91
CA LEU A 232 10.93 11.79 -16.15
C LEU A 232 11.23 12.61 -14.88
N THR A 233 10.91 12.09 -13.70
CA THR A 233 10.94 12.86 -12.43
C THR A 233 11.95 12.36 -11.41
N ARG A 234 12.40 11.08 -11.49
CA ARG A 234 13.36 10.54 -10.53
C ARG A 234 14.80 10.84 -10.95
N GLU A 235 15.64 11.12 -9.97
CA GLU A 235 17.06 11.43 -10.14
C GLU A 235 17.82 10.30 -10.85
N GLU A 236 17.55 9.04 -10.48
CA GLU A 236 18.24 7.85 -10.98
C GLU A 236 18.24 7.72 -12.50
N PHE A 237 17.19 8.23 -13.20
CA PHE A 237 17.06 8.17 -14.66
C PHE A 237 17.49 9.46 -15.36
N SER A 238 17.70 10.54 -14.60
CA SER A 238 17.82 11.90 -15.17
C SER A 238 19.05 12.07 -16.05
N MET A 239 20.16 11.39 -15.75
CA MET A 239 21.39 11.45 -16.51
C MET A 239 21.24 10.77 -17.88
N GLU A 240 20.72 9.54 -17.91
CA GLU A 240 20.52 8.79 -19.15
C GLU A 240 19.51 9.46 -20.07
N ILE A 241 18.41 9.97 -19.52
CA ILE A 241 17.37 10.67 -20.29
C ILE A 241 17.95 11.88 -21.01
N ARG A 242 18.86 12.62 -20.36
CA ARG A 242 19.53 13.78 -20.98
C ARG A 242 20.59 13.34 -21.98
N LEU A 243 21.42 12.37 -21.61
CA LEU A 243 22.50 11.87 -22.47
C LEU A 243 21.97 11.30 -23.80
N PHE A 244 20.90 10.52 -23.73
CA PHE A 244 20.27 9.92 -24.91
C PHE A 244 19.19 10.80 -25.55
N VAL A 245 19.00 12.04 -25.09
CA VAL A 245 18.01 13.01 -25.61
C VAL A 245 16.59 12.43 -25.63
N LEU A 246 16.22 11.63 -24.63
CA LEU A 246 14.95 10.93 -24.57
C LEU A 246 13.77 11.81 -24.11
N SER A 247 14.02 13.00 -23.60
CA SER A 247 13.01 13.88 -22.97
C SER A 247 11.80 14.10 -23.86
N ASP A 248 12.00 14.56 -25.09
CA ASP A 248 10.90 14.86 -26.00
C ASP A 248 10.11 13.62 -26.44
N TYR A 249 10.80 12.50 -26.61
CA TYR A 249 10.15 11.24 -26.95
C TYR A 249 9.24 10.76 -25.79
N LEU A 250 9.75 10.75 -24.58
CA LEU A 250 9.00 10.29 -23.39
C LEU A 250 7.83 11.23 -23.09
N ILE A 251 8.01 12.56 -23.23
CA ILE A 251 6.93 13.54 -23.06
C ILE A 251 5.83 13.34 -24.10
N ARG A 252 6.19 13.13 -25.37
CA ARG A 252 5.20 12.83 -26.43
C ARG A 252 4.46 11.51 -26.16
N LEU A 253 5.18 10.47 -25.72
CA LEU A 253 4.58 9.18 -25.37
C LEU A 253 3.63 9.30 -24.18
N PHE A 254 4.02 10.03 -23.13
CA PHE A 254 3.17 10.35 -21.99
C PHE A 254 1.90 11.07 -22.43
N LYS A 255 2.05 12.15 -23.19
CA LYS A 255 0.91 12.94 -23.73
C LYS A 255 -0.05 12.07 -24.53
N LYS A 256 0.48 11.21 -25.43
CA LYS A 256 -0.35 10.28 -26.23
C LYS A 256 -1.17 9.35 -25.35
N LEU A 257 -0.52 8.63 -24.42
CA LEU A 257 -1.19 7.70 -23.52
C LEU A 257 -2.20 8.41 -22.63
N ARG A 258 -1.84 9.58 -22.11
CA ARG A 258 -2.71 10.39 -21.27
C ARG A 258 -3.93 10.91 -22.03
N THR A 259 -3.77 11.27 -23.30
CA THR A 259 -4.89 11.69 -24.15
C THR A 259 -5.85 10.54 -24.42
N GLU A 260 -5.35 9.34 -24.75
CA GLU A 260 -6.21 8.15 -24.94
C GLU A 260 -7.03 7.83 -23.67
N ILE A 261 -6.37 7.86 -22.50
CA ILE A 261 -7.01 7.64 -21.20
C ILE A 261 -8.08 8.72 -20.95
N ARG A 262 -7.75 10.00 -21.14
CA ARG A 262 -8.66 11.12 -20.92
C ARG A 262 -9.88 11.07 -21.85
N GLU A 263 -9.66 10.80 -23.12
CA GLU A 263 -10.77 10.75 -24.11
C GLU A 263 -11.73 9.60 -23.80
N GLY A 264 -11.23 8.42 -23.47
CA GLY A 264 -12.06 7.30 -23.06
C GLY A 264 -12.90 7.60 -21.80
N TYR A 265 -12.28 8.25 -20.82
CA TYR A 265 -12.94 8.71 -19.59
C TYR A 265 -14.03 9.76 -19.93
N LEU A 266 -13.67 10.79 -20.68
CA LEU A 266 -14.60 11.87 -21.06
C LEU A 266 -15.78 11.37 -21.92
N LYS A 267 -15.59 10.34 -22.74
CA LYS A 267 -16.68 9.74 -23.52
C LYS A 267 -17.77 9.14 -22.61
N ILE A 268 -17.38 8.51 -21.49
CA ILE A 268 -18.32 8.00 -20.48
C ILE A 268 -19.03 9.15 -19.79
N TYR A 269 -18.28 10.18 -19.38
CA TYR A 269 -18.84 11.37 -18.71
C TYR A 269 -19.80 12.15 -19.60
N LYS A 270 -19.49 12.36 -20.89
CA LYS A 270 -20.42 13.02 -21.84
C LYS A 270 -21.74 12.28 -21.94
N LYS A 271 -21.70 10.93 -22.05
CA LYS A 271 -22.93 10.13 -22.05
C LYS A 271 -23.69 10.26 -20.74
N ARG A 272 -22.99 10.17 -19.61
CA ARG A 272 -23.57 10.33 -18.29
C ARG A 272 -24.26 11.69 -18.15
N MET A 273 -23.57 12.78 -18.52
CA MET A 273 -24.11 14.14 -18.48
C MET A 273 -25.42 14.26 -19.25
N LEU A 274 -25.51 13.71 -20.47
CA LEU A 274 -26.75 13.76 -21.27
C LEU A 274 -27.92 13.09 -20.56
N PHE A 275 -27.71 11.89 -20.01
CA PHE A 275 -28.77 11.17 -19.29
C PHE A 275 -29.13 11.85 -17.96
N GLU A 276 -28.16 12.45 -17.26
CA GLU A 276 -28.42 13.22 -16.04
C GLU A 276 -29.23 14.48 -16.34
N VAL A 277 -28.92 15.20 -17.42
CA VAL A 277 -29.69 16.37 -17.85
C VAL A 277 -31.14 15.99 -18.19
N LEU A 278 -31.37 14.91 -18.95
CA LEU A 278 -32.72 14.43 -19.25
C LEU A 278 -33.49 14.05 -17.97
N ALA A 279 -32.85 13.32 -17.06
CA ALA A 279 -33.47 12.95 -15.78
C ALA A 279 -33.77 14.18 -14.92
N GLN A 280 -32.91 15.21 -14.96
CA GLN A 280 -33.11 16.46 -14.22
C GLN A 280 -34.30 17.28 -14.78
N PHE A 281 -34.48 17.32 -16.11
CA PHE A 281 -35.67 17.94 -16.72
C PHE A 281 -36.95 17.23 -16.24
N MET A 282 -36.97 15.90 -16.26
CA MET A 282 -38.14 15.14 -15.76
C MET A 282 -38.41 15.46 -14.28
N ALA A 283 -37.36 15.52 -13.45
CA ALA A 283 -37.50 15.88 -12.05
C ALA A 283 -38.03 17.31 -11.86
N ALA A 284 -37.54 18.27 -12.65
CA ALA A 284 -38.01 19.65 -12.58
C ALA A 284 -39.51 19.75 -12.93
N PHE A 285 -39.98 19.11 -14.02
CA PHE A 285 -41.41 19.10 -14.36
C PHE A 285 -42.28 18.49 -13.25
N ALA A 286 -41.82 17.40 -12.63
CA ALA A 286 -42.55 16.78 -11.53
C ALA A 286 -42.62 17.69 -10.30
N VAL A 287 -41.50 18.35 -9.93
CA VAL A 287 -41.43 19.28 -8.78
C VAL A 287 -42.29 20.52 -8.99
N PHE A 288 -42.17 21.17 -10.15
CA PHE A 288 -42.99 22.37 -10.45
C PHE A 288 -44.48 22.03 -10.66
N GLY A 289 -44.79 20.84 -11.19
CA GLY A 289 -46.16 20.35 -11.22
C GLY A 289 -46.76 20.16 -9.82
N ALA A 290 -45.99 19.58 -8.89
CA ALA A 290 -46.38 19.48 -7.49
C ALA A 290 -46.55 20.86 -6.84
N PHE A 291 -45.68 21.84 -7.13
CA PHE A 291 -45.83 23.20 -6.67
C PHE A 291 -47.15 23.85 -7.17
N GLY A 292 -47.48 23.63 -8.43
CA GLY A 292 -48.77 24.13 -9.00
C GLY A 292 -49.98 23.56 -8.25
N VAL A 293 -50.02 22.26 -7.97
CA VAL A 293 -51.10 21.63 -7.21
C VAL A 293 -51.21 22.18 -5.77
N ILE A 294 -50.06 22.33 -5.08
CA ILE A 294 -50.01 22.87 -3.71
C ILE A 294 -50.49 24.33 -3.68
N SER A 295 -49.99 25.13 -4.63
CA SER A 295 -50.41 26.53 -4.75
C SER A 295 -51.91 26.67 -5.03
N TYR A 296 -52.46 25.85 -5.93
CA TYR A 296 -53.90 25.82 -6.19
C TYR A 296 -54.70 25.53 -4.91
N ASN A 297 -54.32 24.47 -4.16
CA ASN A 297 -55.00 24.11 -2.90
C ASN A 297 -54.90 25.23 -1.83
N THR A 298 -53.81 26.02 -1.87
CA THR A 298 -53.66 27.18 -0.97
C THR A 298 -54.61 28.29 -1.39
N VAL A 299 -54.74 28.60 -2.70
CA VAL A 299 -55.65 29.65 -3.21
C VAL A 299 -57.12 29.36 -2.91
N ILE A 300 -57.53 28.10 -3.01
CA ILE A 300 -58.93 27.68 -2.68
C ILE A 300 -59.15 27.50 -1.17
N GLY A 301 -58.18 27.79 -0.31
CA GLY A 301 -58.32 27.80 1.14
C GLY A 301 -58.21 26.43 1.83
N VAL A 302 -57.85 25.34 1.10
CA VAL A 302 -57.64 24.03 1.68
C VAL A 302 -56.34 23.94 2.49
N LEU A 303 -55.35 24.74 2.12
CA LEU A 303 -54.07 24.80 2.77
C LEU A 303 -53.79 26.22 3.26
N THR A 304 -53.05 26.34 4.37
CA THR A 304 -52.52 27.62 4.84
C THR A 304 -51.26 28.04 4.05
N VAL A 305 -50.94 29.33 4.06
CA VAL A 305 -49.71 29.85 3.43
C VAL A 305 -48.45 29.28 4.08
N GLY A 306 -48.48 29.06 5.40
CA GLY A 306 -47.39 28.36 6.09
C GLY A 306 -47.24 26.92 5.63
N SER A 307 -48.36 26.22 5.35
CA SER A 307 -48.31 24.87 4.76
C SER A 307 -47.72 24.87 3.35
N LEU A 308 -48.09 25.84 2.48
CA LEU A 308 -47.45 26.05 1.18
C LEU A 308 -45.95 26.17 1.32
N THR A 309 -45.47 27.05 2.15
CA THR A 309 -44.02 27.29 2.38
C THR A 309 -43.31 26.04 2.86
N MET A 310 -43.92 25.32 3.83
CA MET A 310 -43.39 24.08 4.36
C MET A 310 -43.22 23.01 3.26
N TYR A 311 -44.25 22.79 2.41
CA TYR A 311 -44.22 21.78 1.39
C TYR A 311 -43.22 22.10 0.25
N LEU A 312 -43.08 23.39 -0.14
CA LEU A 312 -42.12 23.80 -1.13
C LEU A 312 -40.68 23.45 -0.66
N ILE A 313 -40.35 23.83 0.58
CA ILE A 313 -39.04 23.54 1.19
C ILE A 313 -38.86 21.99 1.35
N ALA A 314 -39.91 21.30 1.76
CA ALA A 314 -39.87 19.84 1.95
C ALA A 314 -39.60 19.08 0.64
N ILE A 315 -40.24 19.47 -0.46
CA ILE A 315 -40.01 18.86 -1.79
C ILE A 315 -38.56 19.09 -2.25
N GLU A 316 -38.06 20.32 -2.16
CA GLU A 316 -36.68 20.65 -2.53
C GLU A 316 -35.66 19.82 -1.72
N ARG A 317 -35.80 19.76 -0.41
CA ARG A 317 -34.95 18.95 0.47
C ARG A 317 -35.08 17.46 0.17
N GLY A 318 -36.29 16.97 -0.11
CA GLY A 318 -36.52 15.58 -0.48
C GLY A 318 -35.72 15.17 -1.73
N VAL A 319 -35.77 15.98 -2.78
CA VAL A 319 -34.97 15.78 -4.00
C VAL A 319 -33.48 15.77 -3.68
N SER A 320 -33.01 16.70 -2.85
CA SER A 320 -31.62 16.77 -2.44
C SER A 320 -31.17 15.53 -1.67
N LEU A 321 -31.95 15.08 -0.67
CA LEU A 321 -31.68 13.86 0.12
C LEU A 321 -31.61 12.60 -0.74
N PHE A 322 -32.55 12.41 -1.66
CA PHE A 322 -32.48 11.31 -2.62
C PHE A 322 -31.20 11.34 -3.47
N ASN A 323 -30.83 12.53 -3.97
CA ASN A 323 -29.61 12.69 -4.75
C ASN A 323 -28.36 12.33 -3.95
N LEU A 324 -28.29 12.70 -2.66
CA LEU A 324 -27.19 12.35 -1.76
C LEU A 324 -27.14 10.84 -1.49
N ILE A 325 -28.29 10.21 -1.18
CA ILE A 325 -28.37 8.76 -0.96
C ILE A 325 -27.88 8.01 -2.19
N PHE A 326 -28.36 8.34 -3.39
CA PHE A 326 -27.92 7.66 -4.61
C PHE A 326 -26.47 7.92 -4.97
N LYS A 327 -25.96 9.12 -4.70
CA LYS A 327 -24.52 9.44 -4.85
C LYS A 327 -23.68 8.56 -3.93
N ASP A 328 -24.04 8.49 -2.65
CA ASP A 328 -23.29 7.75 -1.64
C ASP A 328 -23.38 6.24 -1.86
N LEU A 329 -24.54 5.70 -2.22
CA LEU A 329 -24.70 4.29 -2.64
C LEU A 329 -23.82 3.96 -3.87
N SER A 330 -23.74 4.88 -4.83
CA SER A 330 -22.88 4.72 -6.01
C SER A 330 -21.39 4.70 -5.63
N ASN A 331 -20.98 5.55 -4.70
CA ASN A 331 -19.62 5.64 -4.21
C ASN A 331 -19.28 4.41 -3.35
N ILE A 332 -20.14 4.00 -2.41
CA ILE A 332 -19.97 2.75 -1.63
C ILE A 332 -19.74 1.57 -2.57
N TYR A 333 -20.54 1.50 -3.65
CA TYR A 333 -20.36 0.47 -4.66
C TYR A 333 -18.96 0.51 -5.30
N ALA A 334 -18.48 1.68 -5.71
CA ALA A 334 -17.17 1.86 -6.33
C ALA A 334 -16.04 1.57 -5.35
N ASP A 335 -16.10 2.13 -4.14
CA ASP A 335 -15.06 2.02 -3.12
C ASP A 335 -14.92 0.58 -2.58
N SER A 336 -16.05 -0.13 -2.41
CA SER A 336 -16.03 -1.53 -1.97
C SER A 336 -15.26 -2.47 -2.90
N LEU A 337 -15.13 -2.14 -4.19
CA LEU A 337 -14.37 -2.93 -5.15
C LEU A 337 -12.85 -2.76 -4.99
N TYR A 338 -12.41 -1.62 -4.49
CA TYR A 338 -11.00 -1.39 -4.20
C TYR A 338 -10.57 -2.02 -2.87
N VAL A 339 -11.49 -2.17 -1.92
CA VAL A 339 -11.23 -2.84 -0.63
C VAL A 339 -10.87 -4.32 -0.82
N GLU A 340 -11.36 -4.96 -1.89
CA GLU A 340 -11.01 -6.35 -2.22
C GLU A 340 -9.49 -6.54 -2.40
N TYR A 341 -8.80 -5.59 -3.03
CA TYR A 341 -7.35 -5.67 -3.20
C TYR A 341 -6.61 -5.64 -1.85
N LEU A 342 -7.08 -4.81 -0.92
CA LEU A 342 -6.52 -4.75 0.42
C LEU A 342 -6.76 -6.05 1.20
N GLU A 343 -7.98 -6.61 1.12
CA GLU A 343 -8.30 -7.89 1.76
C GLU A 343 -7.40 -9.01 1.23
N VAL A 344 -7.32 -9.15 -0.11
CA VAL A 344 -6.48 -10.17 -0.76
C VAL A 344 -5.02 -10.01 -0.38
N PHE A 345 -4.51 -8.77 -0.31
CA PHE A 345 -3.13 -8.50 0.10
C PHE A 345 -2.88 -8.90 1.57
N LEU A 346 -3.75 -8.50 2.48
CA LEU A 346 -3.60 -8.82 3.90
C LEU A 346 -3.78 -10.32 4.20
N ASP A 347 -4.53 -11.03 3.34
CA ASP A 347 -4.79 -12.48 3.46
C ASP A 347 -3.72 -13.34 2.76
N ILE A 348 -2.71 -12.77 2.06
CA ILE A 348 -1.61 -13.55 1.49
C ILE A 348 -1.03 -14.46 2.58
N PRO A 349 -0.92 -15.78 2.37
CA PRO A 349 -0.35 -16.66 3.37
C PRO A 349 1.13 -16.32 3.60
N ILE A 350 1.56 -16.27 4.84
CA ILE A 350 2.96 -16.16 5.24
C ILE A 350 3.44 -17.59 5.44
N LYS A 351 4.26 -18.09 4.53
CA LYS A 351 4.83 -19.46 4.58
C LYS A 351 5.95 -19.53 5.61
N GLU A 352 6.73 -18.45 5.74
CA GLU A 352 7.79 -18.28 6.74
C GLU A 352 7.22 -18.00 8.15
N LYS A 353 6.16 -18.72 8.55
CA LYS A 353 5.96 -18.85 9.99
C LYS A 353 7.18 -19.56 10.51
N ASP A 354 7.85 -18.99 11.54
CA ASP A 354 8.68 -19.80 12.42
C ASP A 354 7.83 -21.04 12.72
N ARG A 355 8.12 -22.14 12.03
CA ARG A 355 7.55 -23.40 12.48
C ARG A 355 7.89 -23.42 13.94
N GLU A 356 6.99 -23.82 14.79
CA GLU A 356 7.19 -23.99 16.25
C GLU A 356 8.33 -25.02 16.50
N THR A 357 9.45 -24.83 15.80
CA THR A 357 10.65 -25.64 15.97
C THR A 357 11.46 -24.95 17.05
N ASN A 358 11.67 -25.65 18.14
CA ASN A 358 12.54 -25.18 19.22
C ASN A 358 14.03 -25.29 18.88
N GLN A 359 14.40 -25.66 17.64
CA GLN A 359 15.80 -25.81 17.25
C GLN A 359 16.40 -24.42 16.94
N LYS A 360 17.37 -24.03 17.75
CA LYS A 360 18.15 -22.81 17.55
C LYS A 360 19.37 -23.12 16.68
N PHE A 361 19.89 -22.07 16.05
CA PHE A 361 21.16 -22.14 15.34
C PHE A 361 22.29 -22.54 16.31
N PRO A 362 23.17 -23.49 15.93
CA PRO A 362 24.30 -23.88 16.76
C PRO A 362 25.21 -22.69 17.09
N ASN A 363 25.43 -22.43 18.37
CA ASN A 363 26.29 -21.33 18.82
C ASN A 363 27.12 -21.79 20.01
N PRO A 364 28.45 -22.00 19.85
CA PRO A 364 29.24 -21.85 18.61
C PRO A 364 28.97 -22.95 17.57
N MET A 365 29.16 -22.63 16.26
CA MET A 365 29.16 -23.59 15.17
C MET A 365 30.51 -24.31 15.10
N HIS A 366 30.50 -25.64 15.04
CA HIS A 366 31.73 -26.46 15.10
C HIS A 366 32.08 -27.19 13.81
N LYS A 367 31.07 -27.75 13.11
CA LYS A 367 31.30 -28.54 11.88
C LYS A 367 31.20 -27.69 10.62
N GLY A 368 30.32 -26.69 10.63
CA GLY A 368 30.11 -25.82 9.51
C GLY A 368 28.83 -26.09 8.73
N ILE A 369 28.85 -25.81 7.41
CA ILE A 369 27.71 -25.78 6.52
C ILE A 369 27.88 -26.81 5.42
N VAL A 370 26.85 -27.64 5.18
CA VAL A 370 26.86 -28.64 4.11
C VAL A 370 25.65 -28.50 3.23
N PHE A 371 25.85 -28.28 1.93
CA PHE A 371 24.84 -28.44 0.90
C PHE A 371 24.94 -29.86 0.37
N LYS A 372 23.84 -30.65 0.45
CA LYS A 372 23.80 -32.03 0.01
C LYS A 372 22.74 -32.21 -1.07
N ASP A 373 23.17 -32.50 -2.30
CA ASP A 373 22.34 -32.73 -3.48
C ASP A 373 21.27 -31.65 -3.72
N VAL A 374 21.66 -30.38 -3.49
CA VAL A 374 20.74 -29.24 -3.54
C VAL A 374 20.40 -28.88 -4.97
N SER A 375 19.10 -28.90 -5.28
CA SER A 375 18.56 -28.39 -6.55
C SER A 375 17.51 -27.30 -6.27
N PHE A 376 17.47 -26.29 -7.14
CA PHE A 376 16.56 -25.16 -6.98
C PHE A 376 16.19 -24.49 -8.30
N LYS A 377 14.93 -24.04 -8.36
CA LYS A 377 14.36 -23.24 -9.43
C LYS A 377 13.50 -22.12 -8.84
N TYR A 378 13.61 -20.90 -9.37
CA TYR A 378 12.74 -19.82 -8.94
C TYR A 378 11.28 -20.08 -9.34
N PRO A 379 10.29 -19.77 -8.48
CA PRO A 379 8.87 -20.01 -8.76
C PRO A 379 8.37 -19.37 -10.06
N SER A 380 8.90 -18.20 -10.41
CA SER A 380 8.56 -17.45 -11.64
C SER A 380 9.29 -17.97 -12.90
N SER A 381 10.28 -18.86 -12.76
CA SER A 381 11.12 -19.36 -13.86
C SER A 381 10.79 -20.81 -14.21
N LYS A 382 10.91 -21.16 -15.50
CA LYS A 382 10.87 -22.55 -15.95
C LYS A 382 12.26 -23.20 -15.95
N ARG A 383 13.32 -22.40 -15.83
CA ARG A 383 14.71 -22.83 -15.90
C ARG A 383 15.22 -23.18 -14.50
N SER A 384 15.92 -24.31 -14.35
CA SER A 384 16.69 -24.66 -13.16
C SER A 384 17.83 -23.65 -12.97
N VAL A 385 18.24 -23.42 -11.75
CA VAL A 385 19.37 -22.55 -11.42
C VAL A 385 20.48 -23.33 -10.70
N LEU A 386 20.11 -24.35 -9.94
CA LEU A 386 21.02 -25.24 -9.26
C LEU A 386 20.57 -26.69 -9.45
N GLN A 387 21.51 -27.59 -9.76
CA GLN A 387 21.25 -29.04 -9.93
C GLN A 387 22.29 -29.85 -9.16
N ASN A 388 21.83 -30.66 -8.19
CA ASN A 388 22.63 -31.58 -7.38
C ASN A 388 23.92 -30.95 -6.82
N VAL A 389 23.82 -29.75 -6.32
CA VAL A 389 24.97 -28.99 -5.78
C VAL A 389 25.38 -29.57 -4.44
N ASN A 390 26.67 -29.92 -4.33
CA ASN A 390 27.31 -30.40 -3.12
C ASN A 390 28.45 -29.46 -2.71
N ILE A 391 28.34 -28.82 -1.54
CA ILE A 391 29.33 -27.88 -1.00
C ILE A 391 29.53 -28.18 0.49
N ASN A 392 30.78 -28.19 0.93
CA ASN A 392 31.15 -28.31 2.33
C ASN A 392 31.98 -27.09 2.76
N ILE A 393 31.49 -26.35 3.76
CA ILE A 393 32.15 -25.16 4.32
C ILE A 393 32.44 -25.45 5.79
N GLU A 394 33.68 -25.71 6.12
CA GLU A 394 34.10 -25.96 7.51
C GLU A 394 33.96 -24.70 8.36
N ALA A 395 33.65 -24.88 9.64
CA ALA A 395 33.57 -23.77 10.59
C ALA A 395 34.91 -23.00 10.68
N GLY A 396 34.84 -21.67 10.68
CA GLY A 396 36.03 -20.80 10.74
C GLY A 396 36.84 -20.74 9.45
N LYS A 397 36.35 -21.30 8.33
CA LYS A 397 37.03 -21.26 7.02
C LYS A 397 36.41 -20.24 6.07
N THR A 398 37.25 -19.70 5.21
CA THR A 398 36.84 -18.85 4.10
C THR A 398 36.71 -19.68 2.84
N VAL A 399 35.49 -19.75 2.28
CA VAL A 399 35.20 -20.47 1.03
C VAL A 399 34.79 -19.47 -0.05
N ALA A 400 35.39 -19.59 -1.24
CA ALA A 400 35.02 -18.77 -2.39
C ALA A 400 34.13 -19.52 -3.37
N LEU A 401 33.09 -18.84 -3.87
CA LEU A 401 32.25 -19.26 -4.98
C LEU A 401 32.61 -18.46 -6.23
N VAL A 402 33.07 -19.14 -7.26
CA VAL A 402 33.48 -18.55 -8.53
C VAL A 402 32.61 -19.12 -9.66
N GLY A 403 32.40 -18.36 -10.72
CA GLY A 403 31.62 -18.81 -11.87
C GLY A 403 31.08 -17.64 -12.70
N ALA A 404 30.59 -17.91 -13.89
CA ALA A 404 30.02 -16.92 -14.77
C ALA A 404 28.80 -16.20 -14.14
N ASN A 405 28.44 -15.03 -14.67
CA ASN A 405 27.21 -14.35 -14.24
C ASN A 405 25.98 -15.24 -14.53
N GLY A 406 25.08 -15.34 -13.55
CA GLY A 406 23.91 -16.23 -13.66
C GLY A 406 24.15 -17.70 -13.35
N SER A 407 25.36 -18.11 -12.91
CA SER A 407 25.66 -19.50 -12.55
C SER A 407 24.99 -20.00 -11.25
N GLY A 408 24.28 -19.13 -10.49
CA GLY A 408 23.57 -19.52 -9.27
C GLY A 408 24.24 -19.14 -7.96
N LYS A 409 25.36 -18.39 -7.97
CA LYS A 409 26.08 -17.96 -6.75
C LYS A 409 25.22 -17.23 -5.74
N THR A 410 24.52 -16.17 -6.16
CA THR A 410 23.59 -15.40 -5.31
C THR A 410 22.39 -16.24 -4.86
N THR A 411 22.01 -17.27 -5.65
CA THR A 411 20.95 -18.20 -5.27
C THR A 411 21.36 -19.06 -4.06
N LEU A 412 22.61 -19.49 -3.99
CA LEU A 412 23.15 -20.20 -2.82
C LEU A 412 23.08 -19.34 -1.55
N ILE A 413 23.38 -18.04 -1.66
CA ILE A 413 23.22 -17.08 -0.54
C ILE A 413 21.76 -17.01 -0.10
N LYS A 414 20.83 -16.86 -1.04
CA LYS A 414 19.39 -16.77 -0.75
C LYS A 414 18.87 -18.04 -0.06
N LEU A 415 19.35 -19.21 -0.47
CA LEU A 415 19.00 -20.48 0.17
C LEU A 415 19.60 -20.60 1.58
N LEU A 416 20.88 -20.26 1.77
CA LEU A 416 21.55 -20.30 3.07
C LEU A 416 20.91 -19.32 4.06
N SER A 417 20.52 -18.13 3.59
CA SER A 417 19.83 -17.11 4.39
C SER A 417 18.35 -17.42 4.61
N LYS A 418 17.88 -18.58 4.17
CA LYS A 418 16.49 -19.05 4.32
C LYS A 418 15.46 -18.08 3.72
N PHE A 419 15.82 -17.38 2.61
CA PHE A 419 14.88 -16.61 1.81
C PHE A 419 14.09 -17.50 0.84
N TYR A 420 14.64 -18.66 0.48
CA TYR A 420 14.04 -19.71 -0.32
C TYR A 420 14.35 -21.08 0.28
N ALA A 421 13.51 -22.04 0.01
CA ALA A 421 13.77 -23.46 0.32
C ALA A 421 14.25 -24.19 -0.95
N PRO A 422 15.18 -25.16 -0.88
CA PRO A 422 15.55 -25.97 -2.01
C PRO A 422 14.38 -26.86 -2.48
N ASP A 423 14.28 -27.11 -3.78
CA ASP A 423 13.28 -28.03 -4.35
C ASP A 423 13.60 -29.49 -3.99
N SER A 424 14.91 -29.84 -3.96
CA SER A 424 15.41 -31.14 -3.49
C SER A 424 16.75 -30.99 -2.81
N GLY A 425 17.17 -32.03 -2.08
CA GLY A 425 18.37 -31.99 -1.26
C GLY A 425 18.18 -31.34 0.10
N LYS A 426 19.29 -31.03 0.79
CA LYS A 426 19.28 -30.45 2.15
C LYS A 426 20.44 -29.49 2.34
N ILE A 427 20.24 -28.50 3.18
CA ILE A 427 21.29 -27.62 3.70
C ILE A 427 21.41 -27.90 5.20
N LEU A 428 22.60 -28.28 5.65
CA LEU A 428 22.85 -28.66 7.02
C LEU A 428 23.78 -27.64 7.67
N ILE A 429 23.46 -27.24 8.91
CA ILE A 429 24.33 -26.44 9.79
C ILE A 429 24.68 -27.32 10.97
N ASP A 430 25.97 -27.63 11.14
CA ASP A 430 26.46 -28.60 12.15
C ASP A 430 25.73 -29.95 12.13
N GLY A 431 25.21 -30.34 10.97
CA GLY A 431 24.45 -31.59 10.78
C GLY A 431 22.94 -31.45 11.01
N GLN A 432 22.45 -30.29 11.46
CA GLN A 432 21.01 -29.98 11.59
C GLN A 432 20.47 -29.45 10.26
N ASP A 433 19.32 -29.92 9.82
CA ASP A 433 18.69 -29.41 8.59
C ASP A 433 18.22 -27.95 8.80
N LEU A 434 18.68 -27.06 7.92
CA LEU A 434 18.36 -25.63 7.97
C LEU A 434 16.85 -25.36 8.01
N LYS A 435 16.04 -26.22 7.39
CA LYS A 435 14.57 -26.08 7.41
C LYS A 435 13.98 -26.20 8.82
N ASP A 436 14.64 -26.96 9.72
CA ASP A 436 14.18 -27.25 11.07
C ASP A 436 14.74 -26.26 12.11
N ILE A 437 15.68 -25.39 11.73
CA ILE A 437 16.23 -24.31 12.57
C ILE A 437 15.29 -23.09 12.52
N GLN A 438 15.05 -22.45 13.66
CA GLN A 438 14.23 -21.25 13.79
C GLN A 438 14.79 -20.10 12.90
N LEU A 439 13.92 -19.45 12.12
CA LEU A 439 14.30 -18.42 11.12
C LEU A 439 15.00 -17.23 11.77
N SER A 440 14.48 -16.73 12.89
CA SER A 440 15.07 -15.63 13.64
C SER A 440 16.48 -15.98 14.09
N SER A 441 16.69 -17.19 14.58
CA SER A 441 18.00 -17.68 15.03
C SER A 441 18.99 -17.84 13.86
N VAL A 442 18.55 -18.27 12.69
CA VAL A 442 19.37 -18.29 11.46
C VAL A 442 19.80 -16.87 11.10
N ARG A 443 18.86 -15.94 11.04
CA ARG A 443 19.11 -14.54 10.65
C ARG A 443 19.96 -13.78 11.68
N GLU A 444 19.91 -14.12 12.95
CA GLU A 444 20.82 -13.58 13.98
C GLU A 444 22.28 -14.00 13.76
N ASN A 445 22.53 -15.21 13.27
CA ASN A 445 23.86 -15.81 13.12
C ASN A 445 24.46 -15.68 11.71
N ILE A 446 23.75 -15.08 10.76
CA ILE A 446 24.24 -14.81 9.40
C ILE A 446 24.22 -13.30 9.16
N THR A 447 25.31 -12.75 8.66
CA THR A 447 25.36 -11.41 8.09
C THR A 447 25.75 -11.47 6.62
N ALA A 448 25.30 -10.49 5.83
CA ALA A 448 25.64 -10.41 4.43
C ALA A 448 26.00 -8.97 4.01
N LEU A 449 27.12 -8.82 3.35
CA LEU A 449 27.46 -7.65 2.56
C LEU A 449 27.12 -7.98 1.10
N LEU A 450 25.96 -7.50 0.64
CA LEU A 450 25.46 -7.79 -0.70
C LEU A 450 26.03 -6.78 -1.71
N GLN A 451 26.10 -7.13 -2.98
CA GLN A 451 26.55 -6.28 -4.07
C GLN A 451 25.77 -4.93 -4.11
N ASN A 452 24.43 -5.01 -3.98
CA ASN A 452 23.52 -3.87 -3.90
C ASN A 452 22.95 -3.77 -2.48
N PHE A 453 23.77 -3.33 -1.52
CA PHE A 453 23.28 -3.14 -0.16
C PHE A 453 22.58 -1.79 0.00
N ALA A 454 21.67 -1.71 0.98
CA ALA A 454 20.86 -0.51 1.22
C ALA A 454 21.71 0.63 1.81
N HIS A 455 21.61 1.80 1.19
CA HIS A 455 22.08 3.08 1.72
C HIS A 455 20.93 3.71 2.49
N TYR A 456 21.02 3.74 3.83
CA TYR A 456 19.94 4.28 4.64
C TYR A 456 20.20 5.77 4.94
N ASN A 457 19.22 6.63 4.65
CA ASN A 457 19.29 8.06 4.94
C ASN A 457 18.98 8.32 6.42
N PHE A 458 19.85 7.82 7.28
CA PHE A 458 19.86 7.96 8.73
C PHE A 458 21.26 8.39 9.19
N THR A 459 21.45 8.64 10.48
CA THR A 459 22.77 9.02 11.01
C THR A 459 23.82 7.93 10.76
N ALA A 460 25.09 8.30 10.78
CA ALA A 460 26.18 7.35 10.65
C ALA A 460 26.12 6.28 11.75
N ALA A 461 25.83 6.68 13.00
CA ALA A 461 25.63 5.76 14.11
C ALA A 461 24.47 4.78 13.86
N GLU A 462 23.31 5.27 13.42
CA GLU A 462 22.15 4.41 13.12
C GLU A 462 22.43 3.43 11.98
N ASN A 463 23.13 3.88 10.94
CA ASN A 463 23.55 3.02 9.83
C ASN A 463 24.37 1.81 10.30
N ILE A 464 25.26 1.97 11.26
CA ILE A 464 26.02 0.87 11.86
C ILE A 464 25.13 0.04 12.78
N LYS A 465 24.33 0.69 13.64
CA LYS A 465 23.42 0.06 14.60
C LYS A 465 22.39 -0.86 13.93
N PHE A 466 21.99 -0.59 12.68
CA PHE A 466 21.09 -1.45 11.92
C PHE A 466 21.62 -2.88 11.68
N GLY A 467 22.89 -3.14 11.88
CA GLY A 467 23.40 -4.51 11.96
C GLY A 467 22.70 -5.34 13.05
N LYS A 468 22.30 -4.73 14.17
CA LYS A 468 21.65 -5.39 15.33
C LYS A 468 20.63 -4.46 15.98
N ALA A 469 19.63 -4.03 15.24
CA ALA A 469 18.68 -2.98 15.62
C ALA A 469 17.86 -3.27 16.91
N GLY A 470 17.75 -4.51 17.34
CA GLY A 470 16.95 -4.90 18.54
C GLY A 470 17.66 -4.72 19.89
N LYS A 471 18.97 -4.40 19.91
CA LYS A 471 19.74 -4.23 21.15
C LYS A 471 20.56 -2.95 21.08
N ASP A 472 20.44 -2.13 22.10
CA ASP A 472 21.31 -0.97 22.27
C ASP A 472 22.55 -1.42 23.04
N GLU A 473 23.67 -1.61 22.33
CA GLU A 473 24.94 -2.05 22.91
C GLU A 473 25.89 -0.87 23.22
N GLY A 474 25.40 0.35 23.11
CA GLY A 474 26.14 1.58 23.39
C GLY A 474 26.95 2.09 22.19
N ILE A 475 27.32 3.38 22.26
CA ILE A 475 28.09 4.06 21.20
C ILE A 475 29.51 3.48 21.05
N GLU A 476 30.09 2.96 22.12
CA GLU A 476 31.44 2.40 22.11
C GLU A 476 31.59 1.23 21.14
N LYS A 477 30.59 0.34 21.06
CA LYS A 477 30.61 -0.77 20.10
C LYS A 477 30.39 -0.30 18.66
N ILE A 478 29.64 0.77 18.47
CA ILE A 478 29.47 1.40 17.15
C ILE A 478 30.82 1.95 16.68
N ILE A 479 31.52 2.65 17.56
CA ILE A 479 32.88 3.20 17.29
C ILE A 479 33.89 2.07 17.04
N ASP A 480 33.85 0.99 17.81
CA ASP A 480 34.73 -0.17 17.62
C ASP A 480 34.48 -0.81 16.23
N ALA A 481 33.22 -1.02 15.84
CA ALA A 481 32.89 -1.54 14.52
C ALA A 481 33.35 -0.58 13.39
N ALA A 482 33.19 0.73 13.57
CA ALA A 482 33.67 1.74 12.62
C ALA A 482 35.19 1.75 12.48
N LYS A 483 35.92 1.61 13.60
CA LYS A 483 37.39 1.50 13.60
C LYS A 483 37.85 0.24 12.87
N LYS A 484 37.25 -0.91 13.17
CA LYS A 484 37.53 -2.18 12.48
C LYS A 484 37.25 -2.12 10.99
N ALA A 485 36.25 -1.36 10.57
CA ALA A 485 35.93 -1.12 9.17
C ALA A 485 36.73 0.02 8.52
N GLN A 486 37.65 0.66 9.26
CA GLN A 486 38.43 1.81 8.82
C GLN A 486 37.60 2.97 8.25
N ILE A 487 36.47 3.28 8.90
CA ILE A 487 35.59 4.40 8.52
C ILE A 487 35.45 5.43 9.64
N ASP A 488 35.96 5.16 10.87
CA ASP A 488 35.84 6.03 12.04
C ASP A 488 36.42 7.43 11.77
N GLY A 489 37.64 7.53 11.17
CA GLY A 489 38.27 8.80 10.85
C GLY A 489 37.43 9.64 9.88
N LEU A 490 36.80 9.00 8.89
CA LEU A 490 35.86 9.69 8.00
C LEU A 490 34.67 10.21 8.77
N ILE A 491 34.01 9.34 9.58
CA ILE A 491 32.83 9.71 10.34
C ILE A 491 33.13 10.90 11.27
N GLN A 492 34.29 10.90 11.96
CA GLN A 492 34.69 12.02 12.82
C GLN A 492 34.93 13.33 12.05
N SER A 493 35.28 13.27 10.76
CA SER A 493 35.45 14.44 9.91
C SER A 493 34.14 15.01 9.35
N LEU A 494 33.00 14.31 9.50
CA LEU A 494 31.71 14.81 9.10
C LEU A 494 31.23 15.94 10.02
N PRO A 495 30.33 16.84 9.55
CA PRO A 495 29.93 18.04 10.31
C PRO A 495 29.38 17.76 11.73
N TYR A 496 28.69 16.66 11.93
CA TYR A 496 28.16 16.25 13.25
C TYR A 496 28.69 14.87 13.68
N GLY A 497 29.82 14.41 13.11
CA GLY A 497 30.43 13.13 13.43
C GLY A 497 29.44 11.98 13.23
N TYR A 498 29.26 11.15 14.27
CA TYR A 498 28.33 10.00 14.25
C TYR A 498 26.87 10.37 14.13
N ASP A 499 26.47 11.61 14.45
CA ASP A 499 25.09 12.11 14.33
C ASP A 499 24.82 12.74 12.96
N THR A 500 25.80 12.78 12.05
CA THR A 500 25.60 13.25 10.69
C THR A 500 24.67 12.31 9.93
N VAL A 501 23.58 12.84 9.36
CA VAL A 501 22.68 12.09 8.50
C VAL A 501 23.36 11.86 7.14
N LEU A 502 23.32 10.61 6.68
CA LEU A 502 23.95 10.21 5.42
C LEU A 502 22.91 10.19 4.28
N GLY A 503 23.37 10.47 3.05
CA GLY A 503 22.55 10.47 1.83
C GLY A 503 22.16 11.88 1.38
N LYS A 504 21.13 11.99 0.49
CA LYS A 504 20.75 13.25 -0.19
C LYS A 504 19.33 13.73 0.10
N ILE A 505 18.60 13.05 1.00
CA ILE A 505 17.16 13.34 1.19
C ILE A 505 16.93 14.62 2.00
N TYR A 506 17.86 14.97 2.91
CA TYR A 506 17.73 16.13 3.80
C TYR A 506 18.82 17.18 3.50
N ASN A 507 18.51 18.46 3.76
CA ASN A 507 19.42 19.56 3.47
C ASN A 507 20.76 19.49 4.24
N ASP A 508 20.73 18.90 5.45
CA ASP A 508 21.91 18.79 6.34
C ASP A 508 22.54 17.39 6.29
N SER A 509 22.32 16.64 5.20
CA SER A 509 22.86 15.30 5.01
C SER A 509 24.11 15.32 4.14
N GLU A 510 25.01 14.35 4.40
CA GLU A 510 26.27 14.17 3.68
C GLU A 510 26.25 12.90 2.84
N GLU A 511 26.60 13.01 1.56
CA GLU A 511 26.67 11.86 0.66
C GLU A 511 28.04 11.21 0.70
N LEU A 512 28.09 9.91 0.91
CA LEU A 512 29.31 9.13 0.90
C LEU A 512 29.62 8.62 -0.51
N SER A 513 30.94 8.50 -0.82
CA SER A 513 31.35 7.78 -2.03
C SER A 513 30.96 6.29 -1.93
N ILE A 514 30.89 5.59 -3.08
CA ILE A 514 30.53 4.16 -3.12
C ILE A 514 31.46 3.33 -2.22
N GLY A 515 32.78 3.61 -2.22
CA GLY A 515 33.76 2.95 -1.36
C GLY A 515 33.56 3.23 0.13
N GLN A 516 33.16 4.46 0.49
CA GLN A 516 32.83 4.82 1.87
C GLN A 516 31.54 4.13 2.31
N TRP A 517 30.52 4.03 1.44
CA TRP A 517 29.33 3.25 1.70
C TRP A 517 29.64 1.75 1.90
N GLN A 518 30.61 1.17 1.15
CA GLN A 518 31.04 -0.21 1.37
C GLN A 518 31.69 -0.41 2.74
N LYS A 519 32.56 0.51 3.18
CA LYS A 519 33.11 0.50 4.55
C LYS A 519 32.01 0.66 5.61
N MET A 520 30.98 1.49 5.36
CA MET A 520 29.80 1.60 6.22
C MET A 520 29.01 0.28 6.30
N GLY A 521 28.78 -0.39 5.16
CA GLY A 521 28.18 -1.73 5.10
C GLY A 521 28.99 -2.78 5.87
N LEU A 522 30.32 -2.71 5.79
CA LEU A 522 31.23 -3.56 6.58
C LEU A 522 31.10 -3.26 8.08
N ALA A 523 31.11 -1.99 8.50
CA ALA A 523 30.92 -1.63 9.90
C ALA A 523 29.60 -2.17 10.46
N ARG A 524 28.52 -2.10 9.67
CA ARG A 524 27.23 -2.71 9.98
C ARG A 524 27.33 -4.23 10.16
N ALA A 525 28.06 -4.91 9.28
CA ALA A 525 28.26 -6.35 9.34
C ALA A 525 29.08 -6.77 10.58
N LEU A 526 30.10 -6.01 10.92
CA LEU A 526 30.96 -6.24 12.09
C LEU A 526 30.23 -5.96 13.41
N TYR A 527 29.40 -4.91 13.46
CA TYR A 527 28.56 -4.60 14.62
C TYR A 527 27.59 -5.75 14.97
N LYS A 528 27.11 -6.49 13.96
CA LYS A 528 26.22 -7.64 14.15
C LYS A 528 26.91 -8.83 14.84
N ASP A 529 28.20 -9.01 14.63
CA ASP A 529 29.04 -10.08 15.21
C ASP A 529 28.47 -11.50 14.98
N SER A 530 28.14 -11.81 13.74
CA SER A 530 27.58 -13.11 13.32
C SER A 530 28.65 -14.18 13.17
N GLN A 531 28.27 -15.48 13.25
CA GLN A 531 29.18 -16.61 13.03
C GLN A 531 29.47 -16.84 11.55
N ILE A 532 28.49 -16.54 10.68
CA ILE A 532 28.61 -16.65 9.22
C ILE A 532 28.59 -15.26 8.61
N VAL A 533 29.57 -14.98 7.77
CA VAL A 533 29.67 -13.74 6.99
C VAL A 533 29.62 -14.05 5.51
N ILE A 534 28.66 -13.49 4.81
CA ILE A 534 28.51 -13.61 3.37
C ILE A 534 28.98 -12.32 2.72
N MET A 535 29.82 -12.41 1.72
CA MET A 535 30.32 -11.28 0.96
C MET A 535 30.05 -11.51 -0.52
N ASP A 536 29.13 -10.73 -1.10
CA ASP A 536 28.76 -10.82 -2.51
C ASP A 536 29.37 -9.63 -3.26
N GLU A 537 30.47 -9.86 -3.97
CA GLU A 537 31.26 -8.87 -4.72
C GLU A 537 31.62 -7.62 -3.90
N PRO A 538 32.23 -7.77 -2.73
CA PRO A 538 32.42 -6.66 -1.78
C PRO A 538 33.33 -5.55 -2.29
N THR A 539 34.01 -5.73 -3.43
CA THR A 539 34.99 -4.78 -3.98
C THR A 539 34.68 -4.34 -5.40
N ALA A 540 33.48 -4.64 -5.92
CA ALA A 540 33.14 -4.37 -7.33
C ALA A 540 33.36 -2.91 -7.78
N ALA A 541 33.23 -1.95 -6.87
CA ALA A 541 33.34 -0.50 -7.13
C ALA A 541 34.59 0.16 -6.54
N LEU A 542 35.56 -0.63 -6.04
CA LEU A 542 36.78 -0.12 -5.44
C LEU A 542 37.95 -0.10 -6.44
N ASP A 543 38.85 0.88 -6.30
CA ASP A 543 40.15 0.86 -6.94
C ASP A 543 41.05 -0.19 -6.28
N ALA A 544 42.20 -0.46 -6.90
CA ALA A 544 43.11 -1.52 -6.44
C ALA A 544 43.68 -1.25 -5.03
N GLN A 545 43.91 0.02 -4.67
CA GLN A 545 44.45 0.38 -3.35
C GLN A 545 43.36 0.18 -2.26
N ALA A 546 42.14 0.66 -2.48
CA ALA A 546 41.04 0.50 -1.55
C ALA A 546 40.62 -0.98 -1.41
N GLU A 547 40.72 -1.76 -2.51
CA GLU A 547 40.55 -3.21 -2.49
C GLU A 547 41.56 -3.91 -1.58
N TYR A 548 42.82 -3.60 -1.73
CA TYR A 548 43.90 -4.15 -0.90
C TYR A 548 43.70 -3.83 0.59
N GLU A 549 43.40 -2.58 0.90
CA GLU A 549 43.08 -2.14 2.28
C GLU A 549 41.90 -2.91 2.87
N LEU A 550 40.82 -3.01 2.14
CA LEU A 550 39.62 -3.73 2.57
C LEU A 550 39.91 -5.22 2.83
N PHE A 551 40.73 -5.86 1.99
CA PHE A 551 41.13 -7.25 2.19
C PHE A 551 42.03 -7.47 3.39
N SER A 552 42.91 -6.55 3.66
CA SER A 552 43.75 -6.60 4.86
C SER A 552 42.87 -6.61 6.12
N ILE A 553 41.80 -5.80 6.12
CA ILE A 553 40.80 -5.76 7.19
C ILE A 553 40.07 -7.09 7.30
N PHE A 554 39.58 -7.63 6.16
CA PHE A 554 38.84 -8.89 6.15
C PHE A 554 39.66 -10.04 6.74
N LYS A 555 40.92 -10.16 6.38
CA LYS A 555 41.82 -11.21 6.87
C LYS A 555 42.00 -11.16 8.39
N GLU A 556 42.07 -9.97 8.95
CA GLU A 556 42.24 -9.77 10.38
C GLU A 556 40.97 -9.94 11.18
N VAL A 557 39.88 -9.30 10.73
CA VAL A 557 38.61 -9.17 11.49
C VAL A 557 37.74 -10.42 11.36
N LEU A 558 37.87 -11.17 10.26
CA LEU A 558 37.08 -12.38 9.97
C LEU A 558 37.81 -13.68 10.26
N LYS A 559 38.98 -13.66 10.93
CA LYS A 559 39.84 -14.82 11.16
C LYS A 559 39.11 -16.02 11.82
N ASP A 560 38.14 -15.74 12.72
CA ASP A 560 37.42 -16.77 13.46
C ASP A 560 35.97 -16.96 12.96
N LYS A 561 35.62 -16.38 11.81
CA LYS A 561 34.30 -16.45 11.21
C LYS A 561 34.28 -17.43 10.04
N THR A 562 33.14 -18.05 9.82
CA THR A 562 32.90 -18.81 8.58
C THR A 562 32.49 -17.84 7.49
N VAL A 563 33.30 -17.75 6.43
CA VAL A 563 33.11 -16.75 5.38
C VAL A 563 32.73 -17.41 4.06
N LEU A 564 31.62 -16.97 3.47
CA LEU A 564 31.23 -17.32 2.10
C LEU A 564 31.46 -16.10 1.21
N LEU A 565 32.48 -16.20 0.34
CA LEU A 565 32.91 -15.12 -0.53
C LEU A 565 32.46 -15.39 -1.97
N ILE A 566 31.71 -14.47 -2.56
CA ILE A 566 31.44 -14.46 -4.00
C ILE A 566 32.27 -13.35 -4.61
N SER A 567 33.14 -13.69 -5.55
CA SER A 567 33.94 -12.69 -6.25
C SER A 567 34.24 -13.13 -7.68
N HIS A 568 34.29 -12.16 -8.56
CA HIS A 568 34.84 -12.29 -9.91
C HIS A 568 36.30 -11.84 -9.98
N ARG A 569 36.84 -11.26 -8.89
CA ARG A 569 38.23 -10.79 -8.83
C ARG A 569 39.11 -11.85 -8.18
N PHE A 570 40.08 -12.33 -8.92
CA PHE A 570 40.94 -13.42 -8.45
C PHE A 570 41.92 -13.00 -7.33
N SER A 571 42.24 -11.72 -7.21
CA SER A 571 42.92 -11.15 -6.04
C SER A 571 42.21 -11.53 -4.74
N THR A 572 40.92 -11.44 -4.74
CA THR A 572 40.04 -11.80 -3.63
C THR A 572 39.95 -13.30 -3.42
N VAL A 573 39.74 -14.06 -4.51
CA VAL A 573 39.51 -15.50 -4.49
C VAL A 573 40.74 -16.26 -3.96
N GLN A 574 41.97 -15.77 -4.19
CA GLN A 574 43.20 -16.37 -3.69
C GLN A 574 43.30 -16.43 -2.16
N MET A 575 42.53 -15.62 -1.46
CA MET A 575 42.52 -15.58 0.02
C MET A 575 41.67 -16.66 0.64
N ALA A 576 40.85 -17.33 -0.15
CA ALA A 576 39.97 -18.40 0.32
C ALA A 576 40.78 -19.69 0.61
N ASP A 577 40.40 -20.35 1.70
CA ASP A 577 40.96 -21.68 2.05
C ASP A 577 40.56 -22.71 1.01
N TYR A 578 39.34 -22.61 0.44
CA TYR A 578 38.79 -23.50 -0.54
C TYR A 578 37.91 -22.79 -1.57
N ILE A 579 37.87 -23.30 -2.79
CA ILE A 579 37.18 -22.65 -3.91
C ILE A 579 36.26 -23.66 -4.56
N TYR A 580 35.01 -23.27 -4.80
CA TYR A 580 34.03 -23.97 -5.62
C TYR A 580 33.76 -23.17 -6.89
N VAL A 581 33.85 -23.83 -8.04
CA VAL A 581 33.58 -23.27 -9.36
C VAL A 581 32.23 -23.74 -9.84
N LEU A 582 31.28 -22.80 -9.97
CA LEU A 582 29.94 -23.08 -10.49
C LEU A 582 29.92 -22.87 -12.00
N ASP A 583 29.48 -23.89 -12.72
CA ASP A 583 29.21 -23.82 -14.15
C ASP A 583 28.03 -24.73 -14.50
N ASN A 584 27.23 -24.34 -15.49
CA ASN A 584 26.08 -25.13 -15.95
C ASN A 584 25.22 -25.70 -14.79
N GLU A 585 24.81 -24.80 -13.85
CA GLU A 585 23.92 -25.12 -12.73
C GLU A 585 24.49 -26.08 -11.65
N SER A 586 25.76 -26.46 -11.75
CA SER A 586 26.43 -27.46 -10.87
C SER A 586 27.85 -27.04 -10.47
N ILE A 587 28.47 -27.79 -9.54
CA ILE A 587 29.88 -27.60 -9.19
C ILE A 587 30.72 -28.32 -10.24
N ALA A 588 31.42 -27.54 -11.07
CA ALA A 588 32.33 -28.06 -12.12
C ALA A 588 33.71 -28.44 -11.57
N GLU A 589 34.27 -27.62 -10.69
CA GLU A 589 35.58 -27.81 -10.08
C GLU A 589 35.59 -27.40 -8.62
N GLN A 590 36.44 -28.00 -7.84
CA GLN A 590 36.66 -27.62 -6.44
C GLN A 590 38.09 -27.95 -6.01
N GLY A 591 38.64 -27.18 -5.08
CA GLY A 591 39.97 -27.33 -4.53
C GLY A 591 40.58 -26.05 -4.00
N THR A 592 41.85 -26.08 -3.59
CA THR A 592 42.61 -24.88 -3.26
C THR A 592 42.98 -24.10 -4.53
N HIS A 593 43.32 -22.85 -4.41
CA HIS A 593 43.82 -22.02 -5.53
C HIS A 593 44.97 -22.71 -6.29
N LYS A 594 45.95 -23.29 -5.57
CA LYS A 594 47.08 -23.97 -6.15
C LYS A 594 46.71 -25.24 -6.90
N ASP A 595 45.78 -26.01 -6.36
CA ASP A 595 45.31 -27.29 -6.98
C ASP A 595 44.52 -27.00 -8.25
N LEU A 596 43.65 -25.98 -8.22
CA LEU A 596 42.84 -25.61 -9.39
C LEU A 596 43.69 -25.03 -10.52
N LEU A 597 44.74 -24.30 -10.22
CA LEU A 597 45.71 -23.84 -11.25
C LEU A 597 46.45 -25.02 -11.89
N LYS A 598 46.91 -26.01 -11.08
CA LYS A 598 47.60 -27.21 -11.60
C LYS A 598 46.69 -28.07 -12.49
N LYS A 599 45.39 -28.13 -12.18
CA LYS A 599 44.40 -28.86 -13.00
C LYS A 599 44.23 -28.27 -14.40
N ASN A 600 44.63 -27.02 -14.61
CA ASN A 600 44.51 -26.28 -15.86
C ASN A 600 43.08 -26.34 -16.48
N GLY A 601 42.08 -26.40 -15.62
CA GLY A 601 40.66 -26.48 -15.94
C GLY A 601 39.98 -25.16 -16.17
N LEU A 602 38.68 -25.08 -15.84
CA LEU A 602 37.86 -23.86 -16.00
C LEU A 602 38.37 -22.73 -15.14
N TYR A 603 38.71 -23.01 -13.86
CA TYR A 603 39.28 -22.04 -12.95
C TYR A 603 40.57 -21.41 -13.49
N ALA A 604 41.50 -22.23 -13.93
CA ALA A 604 42.79 -21.76 -14.46
C ALA A 604 42.59 -20.90 -15.72
N LYS A 605 41.65 -21.28 -16.60
CA LYS A 605 41.31 -20.48 -17.78
C LYS A 605 40.74 -19.10 -17.42
N MET A 606 39.85 -19.06 -16.44
CA MET A 606 39.25 -17.80 -15.94
C MET A 606 40.33 -16.93 -15.29
N TYR A 607 41.19 -17.52 -14.45
CA TYR A 607 42.30 -16.85 -13.81
C TYR A 607 43.29 -16.25 -14.82
N ASN A 608 43.79 -17.04 -15.74
CA ASN A 608 44.77 -16.61 -16.75
C ASN A 608 44.20 -15.51 -17.66
N LYS A 609 42.91 -15.61 -18.02
CA LYS A 609 42.24 -14.57 -18.80
C LYS A 609 42.21 -13.25 -18.06
N GLN A 610 42.00 -13.22 -16.75
CA GLN A 610 41.99 -12.01 -15.97
C GLN A 610 43.40 -11.50 -15.71
N ALA A 611 44.38 -12.40 -15.43
CA ALA A 611 45.79 -12.04 -15.21
C ALA A 611 46.42 -11.36 -16.43
N LEU A 612 46.06 -11.72 -17.65
CA LEU A 612 46.50 -11.08 -18.89
C LEU A 612 46.10 -9.59 -18.96
N TYR A 613 44.98 -9.19 -18.38
CA TYR A 613 44.55 -7.78 -18.33
C TYR A 613 45.35 -6.95 -17.33
N TYR A 614 46.02 -7.58 -16.33
CA TYR A 614 46.86 -6.87 -15.34
C TYR A 614 48.34 -6.89 -15.70
N GLN A 615 48.76 -7.63 -16.72
CA GLN A 615 50.15 -7.71 -17.21
C GLN A 615 50.43 -6.79 -18.41
N GLN A 616 49.40 -6.20 -19.01
CA GLN A 616 49.49 -5.13 -19.99
C GLN A 616 49.37 -3.75 -19.33
#